data_13ac75debcc1f0dce908837223fc9967
#
_entry.id   13ac75debcc1f0dce908837223fc9967
#
_cell.length_a   1.000
_cell.length_b   1.000
_cell.length_c   1.000
_cell.angle_alpha   90.00
_cell.angle_beta   90.00
_cell.angle_gamma   90.00
#
_symmetry.space_group_name_H-M   'P 1'
#
loop_
_entity.id
_entity.type
_entity.pdbx_description
1 polymer ?
#
loop_
_entity_poly.entity_id
_entity_poly.type
_entity_poly.pdbx_seq_one_letter_code
_entity_poly.pdbx_strand_id
1 'polypeptide(L)'
;MRPPPFNPEIRRALRIDVSAALLFAVFASVTTPFIGLILRRELGATPLQLSVMSAAGGACLLLSLAWARALGGRPPLPYLVWPSFVARGLFLLAPLASSAWSLVSLVVAANVFGAAAGPAQAAVVERLYPRAARGRALGLVRMAGAALGIGLALAAGQLFERVDYRVIFPGAAVLGMAASLRQRHLPVPAAAGAGEPTVGGLRQAWAAVRDDDVFRRLLVASFLFGAGCWIQTPAHPLLLVDVLHVSAAQVGVFAATAAAATLVGSAWWGGLVDRRSSLDALWMMYLVGAATPAICALAWDPWVLVASSVTDALVGVGLDLVWMVVVIDIAGPARAAQYVAIGATLAGVRGILGPLLGGLLIGALGVRAVYLMAVALMTAAAWLVVREPARRAVVYSGSW
;
A
#
# COMPACT_ATOMS: atom_id res chain seq x y z
N MET A 1 13.75 16.72 -25.69
CA MET A 1 12.52 16.77 -26.53
C MET A 1 11.30 16.91 -25.62
N ARG A 2 10.39 17.85 -25.86
CA ARG A 2 9.13 17.92 -25.10
C ARG A 2 8.25 16.74 -25.51
N PRO A 3 7.69 15.97 -24.59
CA PRO A 3 6.82 14.85 -24.93
C PRO A 3 5.58 15.36 -25.69
N PRO A 4 5.09 14.60 -26.67
CA PRO A 4 3.94 15.01 -27.49
C PRO A 4 2.71 15.29 -26.61
N PRO A 5 1.87 16.27 -26.97
CA PRO A 5 0.66 16.57 -26.24
C PRO A 5 -0.30 15.37 -26.27
N PHE A 6 -1.05 15.17 -25.18
CA PHE A 6 -2.09 14.15 -25.14
C PHE A 6 -3.17 14.43 -26.19
N ASN A 7 -3.62 13.39 -26.87
CA ASN A 7 -4.74 13.45 -27.80
C ASN A 7 -6.04 13.87 -27.03
N PRO A 8 -7.07 14.43 -27.71
CA PRO A 8 -8.29 14.92 -27.07
C PRO A 8 -9.02 13.89 -26.21
N GLU A 9 -9.06 12.62 -26.63
CA GLU A 9 -9.69 11.52 -25.90
C GLU A 9 -8.96 11.20 -24.59
N ILE A 10 -7.63 11.13 -24.66
CA ILE A 10 -6.78 10.93 -23.47
C ILE A 10 -6.93 12.11 -22.52
N ARG A 11 -7.03 13.34 -23.02
CA ARG A 11 -7.27 14.52 -22.18
C ARG A 11 -8.62 14.46 -21.48
N ARG A 12 -9.67 13.98 -22.15
CA ARG A 12 -10.98 13.78 -21.53
C ARG A 12 -10.91 12.73 -20.43
N ALA A 13 -10.32 11.58 -20.71
CA ALA A 13 -10.11 10.52 -19.74
C ALA A 13 -9.30 11.01 -18.52
N LEU A 14 -8.20 11.71 -18.76
CA LEU A 14 -7.33 12.26 -17.72
C LEU A 14 -8.06 13.27 -16.82
N ARG A 15 -8.92 14.14 -17.38
CA ARG A 15 -9.73 15.06 -16.56
C ARG A 15 -10.68 14.32 -15.62
N ILE A 16 -11.28 13.23 -16.08
CA ILE A 16 -12.16 12.39 -15.27
C ILE A 16 -11.36 11.70 -14.17
N ASP A 17 -10.23 11.07 -14.53
CA ASP A 17 -9.37 10.37 -13.59
C ASP A 17 -8.79 11.33 -12.51
N VAL A 18 -8.29 12.50 -12.91
CA VAL A 18 -7.79 13.51 -11.97
C VAL A 18 -8.90 13.99 -11.04
N SER A 19 -10.10 14.31 -11.58
CA SER A 19 -11.22 14.74 -10.73
C SER A 19 -11.68 13.66 -9.76
N ALA A 20 -11.68 12.39 -10.17
CA ALA A 20 -11.97 11.26 -9.29
C ALA A 20 -10.87 11.08 -8.23
N ALA A 21 -9.59 11.23 -8.62
CA ALA A 21 -8.46 11.14 -7.69
C ALA A 21 -8.49 12.25 -6.64
N LEU A 22 -8.85 13.48 -7.00
CA LEU A 22 -8.99 14.59 -6.06
C LEU A 22 -10.11 14.34 -5.04
N LEU A 23 -11.28 13.88 -5.49
CA LEU A 23 -12.39 13.50 -4.60
C LEU A 23 -11.99 12.32 -3.69
N PHE A 24 -11.28 11.32 -4.23
CA PHE A 24 -10.77 10.20 -3.44
C PHE A 24 -9.71 10.64 -2.43
N ALA A 25 -8.85 11.60 -2.78
CA ALA A 25 -7.84 12.12 -1.87
C ALA A 25 -8.47 12.72 -0.60
N VAL A 26 -9.65 13.39 -0.72
CA VAL A 26 -10.38 13.87 0.47
C VAL A 26 -10.76 12.70 1.36
N PHE A 27 -11.41 11.67 0.81
CA PHE A 27 -11.80 10.48 1.57
C PHE A 27 -10.60 9.81 2.22
N ALA A 28 -9.55 9.54 1.46
CA ALA A 28 -8.38 8.80 1.93
C ALA A 28 -7.59 9.56 3.01
N SER A 29 -7.37 10.87 2.82
CA SER A 29 -6.61 11.70 3.77
C SER A 29 -7.35 11.91 5.10
N VAL A 30 -8.67 11.85 5.07
CA VAL A 30 -9.51 12.04 6.28
C VAL A 30 -9.75 10.70 7.01
N THR A 31 -9.76 9.56 6.31
CA THR A 31 -10.08 8.28 6.95
C THR A 31 -8.83 7.48 7.31
N THR A 32 -7.96 7.20 6.35
CA THR A 32 -6.88 6.20 6.49
C THR A 32 -5.93 6.48 7.66
N PRO A 33 -5.39 7.70 7.87
CA PRO A 33 -4.45 7.96 8.96
C PRO A 33 -5.10 7.93 10.34
N PHE A 34 -6.41 8.21 10.42
CA PHE A 34 -7.11 8.42 11.69
C PHE A 34 -7.86 7.20 12.21
N ILE A 35 -8.15 6.19 11.37
CA ILE A 35 -8.92 4.99 11.78
C ILE A 35 -8.29 4.31 13.00
N GLY A 36 -6.98 4.08 13.00
CA GLY A 36 -6.27 3.43 14.10
C GLY A 36 -6.29 4.27 15.38
N LEU A 37 -6.07 5.59 15.26
CA LEU A 37 -6.16 6.53 16.37
C LEU A 37 -7.55 6.51 17.00
N ILE A 38 -8.61 6.61 16.18
CA ILE A 38 -10.01 6.62 16.63
C ILE A 38 -10.37 5.30 17.30
N LEU A 39 -10.02 4.17 16.68
CA LEU A 39 -10.27 2.86 17.25
C LEU A 39 -9.68 2.72 18.65
N ARG A 40 -8.43 3.17 18.85
CA ARG A 40 -7.79 3.06 20.16
C ARG A 40 -8.27 4.14 21.12
N ARG A 41 -8.31 5.41 20.71
CA ARG A 41 -8.59 6.57 21.56
C ARG A 41 -10.06 6.67 21.96
N GLU A 42 -10.99 6.51 20.98
CA GLU A 42 -12.41 6.74 21.21
C GLU A 42 -13.17 5.46 21.58
N LEU A 43 -12.75 4.31 21.04
CA LEU A 43 -13.45 3.03 21.20
C LEU A 43 -12.68 2.01 22.06
N GLY A 44 -11.48 2.37 22.57
CA GLY A 44 -10.71 1.51 23.46
C GLY A 44 -10.27 0.19 22.84
N ALA A 45 -10.02 0.17 21.51
CA ALA A 45 -9.70 -1.06 20.79
C ALA A 45 -8.51 -1.80 21.39
N THR A 46 -8.68 -3.11 21.59
CA THR A 46 -7.64 -4.01 22.08
C THR A 46 -6.59 -4.31 21.02
N PRO A 47 -5.38 -4.79 21.37
CA PRO A 47 -4.39 -5.23 20.40
C PRO A 47 -4.93 -6.25 19.39
N LEU A 48 -5.81 -7.17 19.81
CA LEU A 48 -6.46 -8.14 18.92
C LEU A 48 -7.35 -7.46 17.87
N GLN A 49 -8.16 -6.49 18.27
CA GLN A 49 -9.06 -5.76 17.36
C GLN A 49 -8.27 -4.96 16.32
N LEU A 50 -7.18 -4.31 16.73
CA LEU A 50 -6.25 -3.62 15.84
C LEU A 50 -5.54 -4.59 14.89
N SER A 51 -5.22 -5.79 15.37
CA SER A 51 -4.63 -6.86 14.55
C SER A 51 -5.59 -7.35 13.47
N VAL A 52 -6.85 -7.58 13.82
CA VAL A 52 -7.89 -8.01 12.85
C VAL A 52 -8.10 -6.94 11.79
N MET A 53 -8.16 -5.66 12.20
CA MET A 53 -8.24 -4.55 11.25
C MET A 53 -7.05 -4.54 10.29
N SER A 54 -5.84 -4.66 10.80
CA SER A 54 -4.61 -4.65 10.00
C SER A 54 -4.51 -5.89 9.09
N ALA A 55 -4.90 -7.06 9.58
CA ALA A 55 -4.94 -8.31 8.80
C ALA A 55 -5.91 -8.24 7.61
N ALA A 56 -6.98 -7.44 7.70
CA ALA A 56 -7.87 -7.20 6.57
C ALA A 56 -7.14 -6.58 5.36
N GLY A 57 -6.15 -5.72 5.59
CA GLY A 57 -5.29 -5.18 4.53
C GLY A 57 -4.50 -6.28 3.81
N GLY A 58 -3.92 -7.23 4.56
CA GLY A 58 -3.27 -8.42 3.99
C GLY A 58 -4.23 -9.34 3.24
N ALA A 59 -5.41 -9.55 3.79
CA ALA A 59 -6.46 -10.34 3.16
C ALA A 59 -6.90 -9.75 1.81
N CYS A 60 -6.90 -8.42 1.66
CA CYS A 60 -7.20 -7.76 0.40
C CYS A 60 -6.29 -8.20 -0.75
N LEU A 61 -5.00 -8.48 -0.47
CA LEU A 61 -4.07 -8.97 -1.49
C LEU A 61 -4.50 -10.34 -2.04
N LEU A 62 -5.00 -11.24 -1.18
CA LEU A 62 -5.54 -12.54 -1.60
C LEU A 62 -6.92 -12.40 -2.25
N LEU A 63 -7.78 -11.56 -1.71
CA LEU A 63 -9.11 -11.29 -2.26
C LEU A 63 -9.02 -10.62 -3.64
N SER A 64 -7.99 -9.84 -3.90
CA SER A 64 -7.78 -9.24 -5.23
C SER A 64 -7.62 -10.29 -6.33
N LEU A 65 -7.07 -11.48 -6.02
CA LEU A 65 -7.00 -12.62 -6.95
C LEU A 65 -8.38 -13.20 -7.26
N ALA A 66 -9.26 -13.28 -6.25
CA ALA A 66 -10.65 -13.71 -6.45
C ALA A 66 -11.42 -12.70 -7.31
N TRP A 67 -11.24 -11.40 -7.05
CA TRP A 67 -11.81 -10.35 -7.85
C TRP A 67 -11.26 -10.32 -9.29
N ALA A 68 -9.97 -10.59 -9.48
CA ALA A 68 -9.37 -10.72 -10.82
C ALA A 68 -9.99 -11.87 -11.62
N ARG A 69 -10.23 -13.03 -10.96
CA ARG A 69 -10.96 -14.15 -11.58
C ARG A 69 -12.41 -13.79 -11.90
N ALA A 70 -13.11 -13.13 -10.98
CA ALA A 70 -14.47 -12.67 -11.19
C ALA A 70 -14.58 -11.66 -12.36
N LEU A 71 -13.54 -10.84 -12.54
CA LEU A 71 -13.43 -9.91 -13.66
C LEU A 71 -13.34 -10.64 -15.02
N GLY A 72 -12.56 -11.70 -15.12
CA GLY A 72 -12.36 -12.65 -16.22
C GLY A 72 -13.02 -12.28 -17.55
N GLY A 73 -12.38 -11.43 -18.38
CA GLY A 73 -12.91 -11.01 -19.69
C GLY A 73 -14.12 -10.05 -19.67
N ARG A 74 -14.72 -9.79 -18.51
CA ARG A 74 -15.87 -8.87 -18.37
C ARG A 74 -15.45 -7.41 -18.47
N PRO A 75 -16.39 -6.46 -18.73
CA PRO A 75 -16.09 -5.03 -18.68
C PRO A 75 -15.56 -4.61 -17.31
N PRO A 76 -14.35 -4.00 -17.21
CA PRO A 76 -13.72 -3.73 -15.91
C PRO A 76 -14.35 -2.55 -15.16
N LEU A 77 -15.01 -1.65 -15.86
CA LEU A 77 -15.53 -0.41 -15.28
C LEU A 77 -16.56 -0.63 -14.17
N PRO A 78 -17.57 -1.54 -14.30
CA PRO A 78 -18.49 -1.86 -13.20
C PRO A 78 -17.78 -2.43 -11.97
N TYR A 79 -16.73 -3.25 -12.15
CA TYR A 79 -15.94 -3.83 -11.08
C TYR A 79 -15.05 -2.79 -10.37
N LEU A 80 -14.67 -1.71 -11.05
CA LEU A 80 -13.99 -0.58 -10.45
C LEU A 80 -14.96 0.30 -9.65
N VAL A 81 -16.13 0.61 -10.23
CA VAL A 81 -17.05 1.61 -9.70
C VAL A 81 -17.87 1.08 -8.52
N TRP A 82 -18.60 -0.01 -8.70
CA TRP A 82 -19.59 -0.44 -7.71
C TRP A 82 -18.99 -0.99 -6.41
N PRO A 83 -17.98 -1.87 -6.43
CA PRO A 83 -17.35 -2.31 -5.19
C PRO A 83 -16.69 -1.14 -4.46
N SER A 84 -16.03 -0.22 -5.18
CA SER A 84 -15.44 0.97 -4.58
C SER A 84 -16.49 1.92 -3.98
N PHE A 85 -17.64 2.05 -4.62
CA PHE A 85 -18.76 2.83 -4.12
C PHE A 85 -19.30 2.26 -2.82
N VAL A 86 -19.50 0.93 -2.75
CA VAL A 86 -19.94 0.24 -1.54
C VAL A 86 -18.90 0.37 -0.43
N ALA A 87 -17.61 0.11 -0.75
CA ALA A 87 -16.52 0.19 0.22
C ALA A 87 -16.45 1.55 0.92
N ARG A 88 -16.61 2.62 0.17
CA ARG A 88 -16.60 4.00 0.71
C ARG A 88 -17.92 4.34 1.39
N GLY A 89 -19.04 3.87 0.84
CA GLY A 89 -20.38 4.07 1.40
C GLY A 89 -20.57 3.42 2.77
N LEU A 90 -19.84 2.34 3.08
CA LEU A 90 -19.87 1.73 4.42
C LEU A 90 -19.48 2.72 5.52
N PHE A 91 -18.62 3.70 5.24
CA PHE A 91 -18.25 4.73 6.21
C PHE A 91 -19.39 5.71 6.55
N LEU A 92 -20.51 5.72 5.81
CA LEU A 92 -21.75 6.39 6.23
C LEU A 92 -22.32 5.76 7.50
N LEU A 93 -22.02 4.50 7.77
CA LEU A 93 -22.46 3.79 8.97
C LEU A 93 -21.54 4.03 10.18
N ALA A 94 -20.45 4.77 10.04
CA ALA A 94 -19.53 5.06 11.15
C ALA A 94 -20.19 5.69 12.39
N PRO A 95 -21.22 6.55 12.28
CA PRO A 95 -21.96 7.04 13.45
C PRO A 95 -22.65 5.98 14.28
N LEU A 96 -22.99 4.85 13.66
CA LEU A 96 -23.63 3.70 14.32
C LEU A 96 -22.63 2.79 15.03
N ALA A 97 -21.32 3.01 14.82
CA ALA A 97 -20.28 2.22 15.47
C ALA A 97 -20.15 2.64 16.95
N SER A 98 -20.81 1.86 17.83
CA SER A 98 -20.79 2.07 19.28
C SER A 98 -19.66 1.31 20.00
N SER A 99 -18.96 0.42 19.31
CA SER A 99 -17.87 -0.40 19.86
C SER A 99 -16.71 -0.52 18.88
N ALA A 100 -15.52 -0.89 19.38
CA ALA A 100 -14.37 -1.13 18.53
C ALA A 100 -14.64 -2.25 17.50
N TRP A 101 -15.34 -3.32 17.88
CA TRP A 101 -15.71 -4.39 16.95
C TRP A 101 -16.63 -3.92 15.82
N SER A 102 -17.60 -3.03 16.09
CA SER A 102 -18.47 -2.52 15.03
C SER A 102 -17.71 -1.70 14.00
N LEU A 103 -16.78 -0.85 14.42
CA LEU A 103 -15.95 -0.08 13.50
C LEU A 103 -14.93 -0.97 12.77
N VAL A 104 -14.31 -1.94 13.46
CA VAL A 104 -13.40 -2.93 12.83
C VAL A 104 -14.15 -3.72 11.76
N SER A 105 -15.35 -4.23 12.04
CA SER A 105 -16.16 -4.98 11.07
C SER A 105 -16.50 -4.14 9.84
N LEU A 106 -16.81 -2.86 10.03
CA LEU A 106 -17.07 -1.91 8.96
C LEU A 106 -15.83 -1.71 8.08
N VAL A 107 -14.65 -1.53 8.69
CA VAL A 107 -13.38 -1.38 7.97
C VAL A 107 -13.01 -2.67 7.24
N VAL A 108 -13.19 -3.83 7.86
CA VAL A 108 -12.96 -5.14 7.22
C VAL A 108 -13.87 -5.31 6.01
N ALA A 109 -15.18 -5.03 6.14
CA ALA A 109 -16.13 -5.10 5.03
C ALA A 109 -15.74 -4.12 3.90
N ALA A 110 -15.36 -2.89 4.24
CA ALA A 110 -14.88 -1.91 3.26
C ALA A 110 -13.64 -2.42 2.49
N ASN A 111 -12.72 -3.08 3.18
CA ASN A 111 -11.54 -3.69 2.57
C ASN A 111 -11.91 -4.84 1.61
N VAL A 112 -12.88 -5.69 1.96
CA VAL A 112 -13.33 -6.80 1.08
C VAL A 112 -13.85 -6.28 -0.26
N PHE A 113 -14.70 -5.25 -0.24
CA PHE A 113 -15.17 -4.61 -1.47
C PHE A 113 -14.06 -3.81 -2.17
N GLY A 114 -13.24 -3.08 -1.41
CA GLY A 114 -12.13 -2.28 -1.93
C GLY A 114 -11.07 -3.11 -2.67
N ALA A 115 -10.91 -4.38 -2.33
CA ALA A 115 -9.97 -5.31 -2.98
C ALA A 115 -10.24 -5.50 -4.49
N ALA A 116 -11.45 -5.22 -4.96
CA ALA A 116 -11.79 -5.25 -6.37
C ALA A 116 -11.10 -4.13 -7.19
N ALA A 117 -10.78 -3.01 -6.53
CA ALA A 117 -10.24 -1.84 -7.20
C ALA A 117 -8.90 -2.10 -7.92
N GLY A 118 -8.00 -2.89 -7.31
CA GLY A 118 -6.68 -3.18 -7.87
C GLY A 118 -6.75 -3.79 -9.28
N PRO A 119 -7.30 -5.00 -9.44
CA PRO A 119 -7.38 -5.66 -10.75
C PRO A 119 -8.25 -4.88 -11.75
N ALA A 120 -9.35 -4.28 -11.29
CA ALA A 120 -10.23 -3.49 -12.16
C ALA A 120 -9.54 -2.22 -12.67
N GLN A 121 -8.82 -1.49 -11.82
CA GLN A 121 -8.05 -0.31 -12.20
C GLN A 121 -6.94 -0.66 -13.20
N ALA A 122 -6.22 -1.76 -12.98
CA ALA A 122 -5.19 -2.22 -13.91
C ALA A 122 -5.78 -2.48 -15.31
N ALA A 123 -6.91 -3.17 -15.39
CA ALA A 123 -7.60 -3.46 -16.65
C ALA A 123 -8.17 -2.20 -17.33
N VAL A 124 -8.67 -1.23 -16.54
CA VAL A 124 -9.14 0.07 -17.07
C VAL A 124 -7.97 0.86 -17.64
N VAL A 125 -6.88 0.98 -16.91
CA VAL A 125 -5.67 1.70 -17.34
C VAL A 125 -5.06 1.10 -18.59
N GLU A 126 -5.03 -0.23 -18.70
CA GLU A 126 -4.50 -0.92 -19.87
C GLU A 126 -5.28 -0.60 -21.14
N ARG A 127 -6.62 -0.51 -21.06
CA ARG A 127 -7.50 -0.23 -22.17
C ARG A 127 -7.60 1.25 -22.52
N LEU A 128 -7.50 2.12 -21.50
CA LEU A 128 -7.74 3.55 -21.64
C LEU A 128 -6.50 4.32 -22.10
N TYR A 129 -5.30 3.93 -21.61
CA TYR A 129 -4.06 4.65 -21.88
C TYR A 129 -3.10 3.84 -22.75
N PRO A 130 -2.69 4.35 -23.93
CA PRO A 130 -1.64 3.75 -24.75
C PRO A 130 -0.33 3.60 -23.95
N ARG A 131 0.46 2.56 -24.22
CA ARG A 131 1.72 2.27 -23.51
C ARG A 131 2.65 3.49 -23.37
N ALA A 132 2.79 4.28 -24.46
CA ALA A 132 3.65 5.46 -24.48
C ALA A 132 3.16 6.63 -23.60
N ALA A 133 1.86 6.70 -23.26
CA ALA A 133 1.24 7.77 -22.48
C ALA A 133 0.91 7.36 -21.05
N ARG A 134 0.84 6.05 -20.76
CA ARG A 134 0.35 5.45 -19.51
C ARG A 134 1.08 5.96 -18.29
N GLY A 135 2.41 5.90 -18.28
CA GLY A 135 3.20 6.33 -17.12
C GLY A 135 3.01 7.81 -16.80
N ARG A 136 2.96 8.66 -17.83
CA ARG A 136 2.75 10.11 -17.65
C ARG A 136 1.33 10.43 -17.16
N ALA A 137 0.32 9.73 -17.69
CA ALA A 137 -1.07 9.92 -17.25
C ALA A 137 -1.25 9.52 -15.79
N LEU A 138 -0.79 8.31 -15.41
CA LEU A 138 -0.85 7.83 -14.02
C LEU A 138 -0.04 8.70 -13.07
N GLY A 139 1.14 9.17 -13.50
CA GLY A 139 1.95 10.11 -12.73
C GLY A 139 1.20 11.39 -12.40
N LEU A 140 0.53 12.01 -13.39
CA LEU A 140 -0.27 13.21 -13.18
C LEU A 140 -1.45 12.99 -12.22
N VAL A 141 -2.17 11.86 -12.36
CA VAL A 141 -3.28 11.51 -11.48
C VAL A 141 -2.80 11.32 -10.03
N ARG A 142 -1.70 10.57 -9.84
CA ARG A 142 -1.11 10.34 -8.51
C ARG A 142 -0.58 11.63 -7.88
N MET A 143 0.12 12.46 -8.65
CA MET A 143 0.65 13.74 -8.16
C MET A 143 -0.46 14.70 -7.74
N ALA A 144 -1.54 14.81 -8.53
CA ALA A 144 -2.68 15.66 -8.19
C ALA A 144 -3.34 15.23 -6.88
N GLY A 145 -3.59 13.92 -6.70
CA GLY A 145 -4.15 13.38 -5.47
C GLY A 145 -3.23 13.57 -4.26
N ALA A 146 -1.93 13.31 -4.40
CA ALA A 146 -0.96 13.44 -3.31
C ALA A 146 -0.75 14.91 -2.91
N ALA A 147 -0.66 15.84 -3.86
CA ALA A 147 -0.51 17.26 -3.57
C ALA A 147 -1.69 17.83 -2.77
N LEU A 148 -2.93 17.48 -3.18
CA LEU A 148 -4.12 17.85 -2.41
C LEU A 148 -4.14 17.13 -1.05
N GLY A 149 -3.73 15.86 -1.00
CA GLY A 149 -3.68 15.05 0.21
C GLY A 149 -2.83 15.64 1.32
N ILE A 150 -1.74 16.34 1.00
CA ILE A 150 -0.89 17.02 2.00
C ILE A 150 -1.71 18.06 2.78
N GLY A 151 -2.37 18.99 2.07
CA GLY A 151 -3.19 20.03 2.71
C GLY A 151 -4.38 19.45 3.45
N LEU A 152 -5.02 18.42 2.87
CA LEU A 152 -6.17 17.75 3.48
C LEU A 152 -5.82 17.00 4.76
N ALA A 153 -4.66 16.35 4.83
CA ALA A 153 -4.21 15.64 6.03
C ALA A 153 -3.99 16.62 7.19
N LEU A 154 -3.37 17.78 6.93
CA LEU A 154 -3.21 18.83 7.93
C LEU A 154 -4.56 19.38 8.40
N ALA A 155 -5.46 19.67 7.46
CA ALA A 155 -6.79 20.18 7.77
C ALA A 155 -7.62 19.13 8.55
N ALA A 156 -7.55 17.87 8.17
CA ALA A 156 -8.23 16.78 8.85
C ALA A 156 -7.74 16.61 10.30
N GLY A 157 -6.42 16.71 10.53
CA GLY A 157 -5.86 16.66 11.87
C GLY A 157 -6.45 17.72 12.78
N GLN A 158 -6.54 18.98 12.30
CA GLN A 158 -7.16 20.08 13.03
C GLN A 158 -8.68 19.90 13.21
N LEU A 159 -9.34 19.32 12.21
CA LEU A 159 -10.79 19.10 12.27
C LEU A 159 -11.14 18.04 13.32
N PHE A 160 -10.36 16.95 13.44
CA PHE A 160 -10.58 15.91 14.45
C PHE A 160 -10.33 16.35 15.89
N GLU A 161 -9.67 17.48 16.13
CA GLU A 161 -9.57 18.07 17.47
C GLU A 161 -10.90 18.77 17.92
N ARG A 162 -11.79 19.07 16.97
CA ARG A 162 -13.00 19.87 17.21
C ARG A 162 -14.29 19.13 16.90
N VAL A 163 -14.24 18.16 16.01
CA VAL A 163 -15.41 17.48 15.46
C VAL A 163 -15.24 15.97 15.58
N ASP A 164 -16.29 15.30 16.05
CA ASP A 164 -16.32 13.85 16.21
C ASP A 164 -16.19 13.13 14.84
N TYR A 165 -15.47 11.99 14.80
CA TYR A 165 -15.34 11.15 13.62
C TYR A 165 -16.69 10.69 13.05
N ARG A 166 -17.72 10.61 13.90
CA ARG A 166 -19.10 10.27 13.51
C ARG A 166 -19.72 11.26 12.54
N VAL A 167 -19.24 12.49 12.49
CA VAL A 167 -19.64 13.52 11.52
C VAL A 167 -18.68 13.54 10.33
N ILE A 168 -17.37 13.42 10.60
CA ILE A 168 -16.32 13.57 9.59
C ILE A 168 -16.32 12.41 8.60
N PHE A 169 -16.41 11.16 9.08
CA PHE A 169 -16.35 9.98 8.22
C PHE A 169 -17.50 9.88 7.22
N PRO A 170 -18.77 10.13 7.59
CA PRO A 170 -19.85 10.21 6.60
C PRO A 170 -19.65 11.28 5.54
N GLY A 171 -19.19 12.47 5.95
CA GLY A 171 -18.88 13.54 5.00
C GLY A 171 -17.79 13.14 3.99
N ALA A 172 -16.73 12.52 4.49
CA ALA A 172 -15.66 11.97 3.64
C ALA A 172 -16.18 10.84 2.75
N ALA A 173 -17.06 9.95 3.26
CA ALA A 173 -17.66 8.86 2.52
C ALA A 173 -18.47 9.34 1.31
N VAL A 174 -19.25 10.40 1.45
CA VAL A 174 -20.00 11.00 0.33
C VAL A 174 -19.07 11.41 -0.80
N LEU A 175 -17.96 12.08 -0.48
CA LEU A 175 -16.95 12.49 -1.47
C LEU A 175 -16.23 11.26 -2.08
N GLY A 176 -15.94 10.25 -1.25
CA GLY A 176 -15.42 8.97 -1.72
C GLY A 176 -16.36 8.25 -2.69
N MET A 177 -17.66 8.22 -2.39
CA MET A 177 -18.69 7.66 -3.28
C MET A 177 -18.80 8.46 -4.57
N ALA A 178 -18.77 9.81 -4.50
CA ALA A 178 -18.74 10.68 -5.66
C ALA A 178 -17.52 10.42 -6.55
N ALA A 179 -16.35 10.13 -5.96
CA ALA A 179 -15.15 9.71 -6.71
C ALA A 179 -15.41 8.43 -7.51
N SER A 180 -16.05 7.42 -6.91
CA SER A 180 -16.41 6.18 -7.61
C SER A 180 -17.39 6.43 -8.75
N LEU A 181 -18.44 7.22 -8.51
CA LEU A 181 -19.41 7.57 -9.54
C LEU A 181 -18.81 8.43 -10.66
N ARG A 182 -17.81 9.26 -10.35
CA ARG A 182 -17.07 10.01 -11.35
C ARG A 182 -16.34 9.11 -12.33
N GLN A 183 -15.75 8.02 -11.83
CA GLN A 183 -15.04 7.03 -12.65
C GLN A 183 -15.95 6.32 -13.66
N ARG A 184 -17.29 6.22 -13.43
CA ARG A 184 -18.21 5.59 -14.38
C ARG A 184 -18.23 6.25 -15.77
N HIS A 185 -17.80 7.51 -15.86
CA HIS A 185 -17.76 8.27 -17.11
C HIS A 185 -16.44 8.11 -17.88
N LEU A 186 -15.52 7.24 -17.42
CA LEU A 186 -14.30 6.94 -18.16
C LEU A 186 -14.65 6.28 -19.49
N PRO A 187 -14.11 6.77 -20.62
CA PRO A 187 -14.36 6.22 -21.94
C PRO A 187 -13.55 4.95 -22.18
N VAL A 188 -13.87 3.89 -21.45
CA VAL A 188 -13.16 2.60 -21.56
C VAL A 188 -13.72 1.84 -22.77
N PRO A 189 -12.88 1.49 -23.77
CA PRO A 189 -13.32 0.71 -24.91
C PRO A 189 -13.93 -0.63 -24.50
N ALA A 190 -14.97 -1.07 -25.24
CA ALA A 190 -15.56 -2.39 -25.07
C ALA A 190 -14.49 -3.48 -25.27
N ALA A 191 -14.59 -4.57 -24.51
CA ALA A 191 -13.58 -5.62 -24.51
C ALA A 191 -13.54 -6.37 -25.86
N ALA A 192 -12.40 -6.32 -26.53
CA ALA A 192 -11.96 -7.45 -27.35
C ALA A 192 -11.32 -8.45 -26.35
N GLY A 193 -11.81 -9.68 -26.30
CA GLY A 193 -11.50 -10.70 -25.32
C GLY A 193 -10.05 -10.69 -24.81
N ALA A 194 -9.86 -10.25 -23.59
CA ALA A 194 -8.61 -10.43 -22.90
C ALA A 194 -8.56 -11.90 -22.46
N GLY A 195 -7.57 -12.64 -22.94
CA GLY A 195 -7.33 -14.01 -22.53
C GLY A 195 -7.22 -14.08 -21.02
N GLU A 196 -7.73 -15.15 -20.43
CA GLU A 196 -7.56 -15.40 -18.99
C GLU A 196 -6.08 -15.37 -18.67
N PRO A 197 -5.66 -14.67 -17.61
CA PRO A 197 -4.30 -14.79 -17.11
C PRO A 197 -4.13 -16.25 -16.65
N THR A 198 -3.46 -17.05 -17.45
CA THR A 198 -3.06 -18.39 -17.06
C THR A 198 -2.01 -18.28 -15.96
N VAL A 199 -2.47 -18.11 -14.73
CA VAL A 199 -1.61 -18.30 -13.57
C VAL A 199 -1.36 -19.79 -13.50
N GLY A 200 -0.15 -20.22 -13.81
CA GLY A 200 0.28 -21.60 -13.69
C GLY A 200 -0.09 -22.13 -12.30
N GLY A 201 -0.53 -23.39 -12.22
CA GLY A 201 -1.00 -23.96 -10.97
C GLY A 201 0.06 -23.90 -9.86
N LEU A 202 -0.37 -23.98 -8.60
CA LEU A 202 0.49 -23.99 -7.38
C LEU A 202 1.70 -24.93 -7.52
N ARG A 203 1.55 -26.04 -8.24
CA ARG A 203 2.62 -27.00 -8.48
C ARG A 203 3.73 -26.45 -9.38
N GLN A 204 3.37 -25.67 -10.42
CA GLN A 204 4.34 -25.00 -11.29
C GLN A 204 5.04 -23.85 -10.54
N ALA A 205 4.29 -23.11 -9.71
CA ALA A 205 4.85 -22.07 -8.87
C ALA A 205 5.89 -22.64 -7.89
N TRP A 206 5.58 -23.78 -7.26
CA TRP A 206 6.49 -24.45 -6.35
C TRP A 206 7.76 -24.99 -7.05
N ALA A 207 7.62 -25.58 -8.24
CA ALA A 207 8.76 -26.01 -9.03
C ALA A 207 9.71 -24.84 -9.36
N ALA A 208 9.16 -23.69 -9.78
CA ALA A 208 9.97 -22.50 -10.09
C ALA A 208 10.78 -22.00 -8.88
N VAL A 209 10.21 -22.05 -7.67
CA VAL A 209 10.91 -21.68 -6.43
C VAL A 209 11.98 -22.69 -6.06
N ARG A 210 11.72 -23.99 -6.29
CA ARG A 210 12.64 -25.05 -5.95
C ARG A 210 13.89 -25.03 -6.84
N ASP A 211 13.71 -24.75 -8.13
CA ASP A 211 14.74 -24.85 -9.15
C ASP A 211 15.61 -23.59 -9.30
N ASP A 212 15.22 -22.48 -8.64
CA ASP A 212 15.93 -21.20 -8.69
C ASP A 212 16.39 -20.76 -7.28
N ASP A 213 17.65 -21.05 -6.98
CA ASP A 213 18.26 -20.76 -5.67
C ASP A 213 18.33 -19.27 -5.36
N VAL A 214 18.58 -18.45 -6.37
CA VAL A 214 18.64 -16.97 -6.21
C VAL A 214 17.26 -16.46 -5.86
N PHE A 215 16.25 -16.84 -6.63
CA PHE A 215 14.87 -16.43 -6.38
C PHE A 215 14.36 -16.92 -5.01
N ARG A 216 14.69 -18.16 -4.63
CA ARG A 216 14.33 -18.71 -3.31
C ARG A 216 14.88 -17.88 -2.16
N ARG A 217 16.18 -17.50 -2.21
CA ARG A 217 16.81 -16.66 -1.17
C ARG A 217 16.21 -15.28 -1.12
N LEU A 218 15.91 -14.67 -2.26
CA LEU A 218 15.24 -13.37 -2.33
C LEU A 218 13.80 -13.43 -1.84
N LEU A 219 13.08 -14.54 -2.09
CA LEU A 219 11.76 -14.75 -1.49
C LEU A 219 11.81 -14.83 0.03
N VAL A 220 12.82 -15.53 0.61
CA VAL A 220 13.02 -15.58 2.06
C VAL A 220 13.32 -14.17 2.61
N ALA A 221 14.24 -13.45 1.97
CA ALA A 221 14.54 -12.06 2.37
C ALA A 221 13.31 -11.16 2.28
N SER A 222 12.55 -11.23 1.18
CA SER A 222 11.29 -10.48 1.01
C SER A 222 10.23 -10.90 2.03
N PHE A 223 10.16 -12.19 2.37
CA PHE A 223 9.23 -12.66 3.39
C PHE A 223 9.56 -12.08 4.77
N LEU A 224 10.83 -12.14 5.19
CA LEU A 224 11.29 -11.59 6.46
C LEU A 224 11.07 -10.07 6.54
N PHE A 225 11.43 -9.35 5.47
CA PHE A 225 11.20 -7.91 5.40
C PHE A 225 9.73 -7.57 5.57
N GLY A 226 8.87 -8.21 4.77
CA GLY A 226 7.44 -7.93 4.85
C GLY A 226 6.77 -8.46 6.12
N ALA A 227 7.28 -9.53 6.74
CA ALA A 227 6.84 -9.96 8.07
C ALA A 227 7.13 -8.87 9.10
N GLY A 228 8.31 -8.23 9.04
CA GLY A 228 8.64 -7.05 9.84
C GLY A 228 7.70 -5.87 9.58
N CYS A 229 7.34 -5.59 8.32
CA CYS A 229 6.38 -4.54 7.99
C CYS A 229 5.00 -4.81 8.62
N TRP A 230 4.51 -6.04 8.54
CA TRP A 230 3.15 -6.36 8.96
C TRP A 230 3.00 -6.62 10.47
N ILE A 231 4.03 -7.17 11.15
CA ILE A 231 3.97 -7.49 12.58
C ILE A 231 3.80 -6.24 13.45
N GLN A 232 4.37 -5.11 13.03
CA GLN A 232 4.31 -3.84 13.77
C GLN A 232 3.01 -3.06 13.56
N THR A 233 2.17 -3.41 12.56
CA THR A 233 0.99 -2.60 12.20
C THR A 233 -0.01 -2.41 13.36
N PRO A 234 -0.36 -3.42 14.17
CA PRO A 234 -1.25 -3.21 15.32
C PRO A 234 -0.59 -2.42 16.46
N ALA A 235 0.75 -2.35 16.51
CA ALA A 235 1.46 -1.61 17.53
C ALA A 235 1.38 -0.09 17.30
N HIS A 236 1.18 0.35 16.05
CA HIS A 236 1.22 1.78 15.72
C HIS A 236 0.13 2.61 16.42
N PRO A 237 -1.17 2.27 16.39
CA PRO A 237 -2.19 2.99 17.14
C PRO A 237 -1.94 3.00 18.66
N LEU A 238 -1.40 1.92 19.21
CA LEU A 238 -1.07 1.82 20.64
C LEU A 238 0.12 2.73 21.00
N LEU A 239 1.14 2.79 20.15
CA LEU A 239 2.26 3.72 20.32
C LEU A 239 1.77 5.17 20.30
N LEU A 240 0.90 5.52 19.35
CA LEU A 240 0.36 6.88 19.23
C LEU A 240 -0.45 7.30 20.47
N VAL A 241 -1.35 6.42 20.92
CA VAL A 241 -2.33 6.77 21.97
C VAL A 241 -1.79 6.51 23.38
N ASP A 242 -1.29 5.30 23.64
CA ASP A 242 -0.97 4.85 25.00
C ASP A 242 0.43 5.28 25.46
N VAL A 243 1.37 5.42 24.51
CA VAL A 243 2.79 5.69 24.85
C VAL A 243 3.14 7.15 24.64
N LEU A 244 2.77 7.72 23.49
CA LEU A 244 3.19 9.06 23.10
C LEU A 244 2.08 10.12 23.23
N HIS A 245 0.85 9.71 23.51
CA HIS A 245 -0.32 10.62 23.67
C HIS A 245 -0.46 11.63 22.52
N VAL A 246 -0.31 11.12 21.29
CA VAL A 246 -0.29 11.92 20.05
C VAL A 246 -1.66 12.55 19.80
N SER A 247 -1.69 13.84 19.48
CA SER A 247 -2.91 14.56 19.08
C SER A 247 -3.33 14.22 17.64
N ALA A 248 -4.59 14.44 17.29
CA ALA A 248 -5.04 14.25 15.92
C ALA A 248 -4.35 15.23 14.95
N ALA A 249 -4.06 16.44 15.40
CA ALA A 249 -3.29 17.42 14.65
C ALA A 249 -1.89 16.90 14.28
N GLN A 250 -1.19 16.24 15.20
CA GLN A 250 0.11 15.62 14.93
C GLN A 250 0.00 14.46 13.93
N VAL A 251 -1.04 13.62 14.03
CA VAL A 251 -1.30 12.56 13.02
C VAL A 251 -1.51 13.18 11.63
N GLY A 252 -2.20 14.32 11.54
CA GLY A 252 -2.33 15.08 10.31
C GLY A 252 -0.98 15.51 9.72
N VAL A 253 -0.05 15.97 10.58
CA VAL A 253 1.32 16.33 10.17
C VAL A 253 2.08 15.10 9.68
N PHE A 254 2.00 13.97 10.38
CA PHE A 254 2.65 12.73 9.98
C PHE A 254 2.16 12.25 8.61
N ALA A 255 0.84 12.28 8.39
CA ALA A 255 0.23 11.91 7.12
C ALA A 255 0.63 12.86 5.97
N ALA A 256 0.67 14.17 6.24
CA ALA A 256 1.11 15.17 5.27
C ALA A 256 2.59 14.97 4.90
N THR A 257 3.43 14.69 5.89
CA THR A 257 4.86 14.42 5.69
C THR A 257 5.08 13.14 4.89
N ALA A 258 4.31 12.08 5.18
CA ALA A 258 4.34 10.84 4.42
C ALA A 258 3.93 11.06 2.96
N ALA A 259 2.88 11.84 2.70
CA ALA A 259 2.46 12.18 1.35
C ALA A 259 3.53 12.99 0.58
N ALA A 260 4.18 13.96 1.22
CA ALA A 260 5.30 14.70 0.64
C ALA A 260 6.50 13.78 0.36
N ALA A 261 6.85 12.90 1.29
CA ALA A 261 7.94 11.93 1.14
C ALA A 261 7.66 10.93 0.00
N THR A 262 6.40 10.53 -0.22
CA THR A 262 5.98 9.69 -1.34
C THR A 262 6.29 10.35 -2.69
N LEU A 263 6.02 11.65 -2.83
CA LEU A 263 6.32 12.39 -4.07
C LEU A 263 7.82 12.44 -4.36
N VAL A 264 8.61 12.80 -3.35
CA VAL A 264 10.08 12.87 -3.47
C VAL A 264 10.68 11.47 -3.66
N GLY A 265 10.21 10.50 -2.91
CA GLY A 265 10.67 9.11 -2.93
C GLY A 265 10.50 8.46 -4.30
N SER A 266 9.42 8.78 -5.02
CA SER A 266 9.18 8.25 -6.36
C SER A 266 10.29 8.63 -7.35
N ALA A 267 10.74 9.88 -7.30
CA ALA A 267 11.85 10.35 -8.14
C ALA A 267 13.20 9.79 -7.68
N TRP A 268 13.40 9.69 -6.36
CA TRP A 268 14.65 9.18 -5.77
C TRP A 268 14.88 7.70 -6.09
N TRP A 269 13.87 6.84 -5.85
CA TRP A 269 13.96 5.41 -6.17
C TRP A 269 14.11 5.16 -7.67
N GLY A 270 13.36 5.88 -8.51
CA GLY A 270 13.51 5.77 -9.96
C GLY A 270 14.95 6.05 -10.40
N GLY A 271 15.53 7.19 -9.96
CA GLY A 271 16.92 7.52 -10.28
C GLY A 271 17.96 6.57 -9.68
N LEU A 272 17.67 5.92 -8.55
CA LEU A 272 18.55 4.93 -7.93
C LEU A 272 18.58 3.61 -8.72
N VAL A 273 17.41 3.13 -9.13
CA VAL A 273 17.28 1.89 -9.93
C VAL A 273 17.90 2.05 -11.31
N ASP A 274 17.84 3.26 -11.91
CA ASP A 274 18.46 3.53 -13.20
C ASP A 274 20.01 3.58 -13.14
N ARG A 275 20.58 3.89 -11.96
CA ARG A 275 22.03 4.10 -11.78
C ARG A 275 22.76 2.97 -11.08
N ARG A 276 22.05 2.10 -10.36
CA ARG A 276 22.60 0.99 -9.56
C ARG A 276 21.93 -0.31 -9.91
N SER A 277 22.52 -1.43 -9.46
CA SER A 277 21.86 -2.73 -9.61
C SER A 277 20.55 -2.78 -8.82
N SER A 278 19.59 -3.52 -9.34
CA SER A 278 18.29 -3.70 -8.68
C SER A 278 18.44 -4.32 -7.28
N LEU A 279 19.42 -5.20 -7.07
CA LEU A 279 19.75 -5.78 -5.77
C LEU A 279 20.37 -4.75 -4.81
N ASP A 280 21.15 -3.78 -5.33
CA ASP A 280 21.66 -2.67 -4.50
C ASP A 280 20.52 -1.75 -4.04
N ALA A 281 19.58 -1.46 -4.92
CA ALA A 281 18.37 -0.71 -4.55
C ALA A 281 17.54 -1.48 -3.51
N LEU A 282 17.41 -2.81 -3.65
CA LEU A 282 16.63 -3.64 -2.74
C LEU A 282 17.18 -3.64 -1.32
N TRP A 283 18.49 -3.88 -1.12
CA TRP A 283 19.04 -3.89 0.24
C TRP A 283 19.00 -2.52 0.89
N MET A 284 19.22 -1.43 0.13
CA MET A 284 19.07 -0.06 0.63
C MET A 284 17.64 0.21 1.09
N MET A 285 16.65 -0.24 0.31
CA MET A 285 15.24 -0.15 0.67
C MET A 285 14.95 -0.91 1.98
N TYR A 286 15.53 -2.09 2.17
CA TYR A 286 15.35 -2.86 3.41
C TYR A 286 15.99 -2.18 4.62
N LEU A 287 17.14 -1.52 4.47
CA LEU A 287 17.74 -0.73 5.54
C LEU A 287 16.90 0.50 5.91
N VAL A 288 16.42 1.23 4.90
CA VAL A 288 15.49 2.36 5.12
C VAL A 288 14.24 1.86 5.83
N GLY A 289 13.74 0.67 5.45
CA GLY A 289 12.59 0.04 6.09
C GLY A 289 12.83 -0.30 7.56
N ALA A 290 14.00 -0.82 7.89
CA ALA A 290 14.36 -1.12 9.28
C ALA A 290 14.48 0.14 10.17
N ALA A 291 14.74 1.30 9.57
CA ALA A 291 14.76 2.56 10.32
C ALA A 291 13.37 2.95 10.85
N THR A 292 12.28 2.66 10.12
CA THR A 292 10.91 2.95 10.57
C THR A 292 10.60 2.35 11.94
N PRO A 293 10.64 1.02 12.14
CA PRO A 293 10.39 0.43 13.47
C PRO A 293 11.47 0.78 14.50
N ALA A 294 12.71 1.04 14.10
CA ALA A 294 13.75 1.49 15.03
C ALA A 294 13.42 2.86 15.63
N ILE A 295 12.99 3.80 14.79
CA ILE A 295 12.53 5.12 15.24
C ILE A 295 11.33 4.98 16.18
N CYS A 296 10.34 4.14 15.83
CA CYS A 296 9.15 3.90 16.66
C CYS A 296 9.51 3.23 18.00
N ALA A 297 10.44 2.26 18.02
CA ALA A 297 10.88 1.59 19.25
C ALA A 297 11.56 2.55 20.23
N LEU A 298 12.33 3.50 19.71
CA LEU A 298 13.11 4.46 20.46
C LEU A 298 12.38 5.79 20.70
N ALA A 299 11.19 5.99 20.15
CA ALA A 299 10.45 7.24 20.28
C ALA A 299 10.08 7.55 21.72
N TRP A 300 10.43 8.74 22.19
CA TRP A 300 10.06 9.32 23.48
C TRP A 300 9.23 10.60 23.34
N ASP A 301 9.22 11.18 22.16
CA ASP A 301 8.51 12.40 21.80
C ASP A 301 7.71 12.17 20.52
N PRO A 302 6.45 12.65 20.40
CA PRO A 302 5.63 12.50 19.20
C PRO A 302 6.30 12.98 17.92
N TRP A 303 7.09 14.05 17.95
CA TRP A 303 7.69 14.64 16.75
C TRP A 303 8.78 13.77 16.11
N VAL A 304 9.35 12.85 16.87
CA VAL A 304 10.27 11.83 16.32
C VAL A 304 9.58 10.97 15.26
N LEU A 305 8.25 10.79 15.35
CA LEU A 305 7.46 10.03 14.38
C LEU A 305 7.34 10.70 12.99
N VAL A 306 7.70 11.97 12.86
CA VAL A 306 7.86 12.61 11.54
C VAL A 306 8.90 11.86 10.72
N ALA A 307 10.04 11.50 11.34
CA ALA A 307 11.08 10.73 10.66
C ALA A 307 10.61 9.32 10.28
N SER A 308 9.83 8.64 11.15
CA SER A 308 9.25 7.33 10.83
C SER A 308 8.25 7.41 9.67
N SER A 309 7.47 8.49 9.59
CA SER A 309 6.52 8.72 8.49
C SER A 309 7.23 8.92 7.14
N VAL A 310 8.40 9.58 7.14
CA VAL A 310 9.24 9.72 5.94
C VAL A 310 9.79 8.36 5.51
N THR A 311 10.40 7.60 6.43
CA THR A 311 11.01 6.30 6.10
C THR A 311 9.95 5.29 5.66
N ASP A 312 8.78 5.25 6.28
CA ASP A 312 7.66 4.38 5.91
C ASP A 312 7.14 4.70 4.50
N ALA A 313 6.96 5.99 4.19
CA ALA A 313 6.53 6.43 2.86
C ALA A 313 7.57 6.08 1.77
N LEU A 314 8.86 6.25 2.05
CA LEU A 314 9.94 5.84 1.13
C LEU A 314 9.91 4.33 0.87
N VAL A 315 9.68 3.53 1.90
CA VAL A 315 9.54 2.07 1.78
C VAL A 315 8.34 1.68 0.94
N GLY A 316 7.19 2.32 1.16
CA GLY A 316 5.98 2.07 0.36
C GLY A 316 6.22 2.25 -1.14
N VAL A 317 6.85 3.37 -1.51
CA VAL A 317 7.22 3.64 -2.90
C VAL A 317 8.29 2.65 -3.41
N GLY A 318 9.27 2.32 -2.56
CA GLY A 318 10.33 1.37 -2.88
C GLY A 318 9.78 -0.02 -3.18
N LEU A 319 8.82 -0.51 -2.40
CA LEU A 319 8.17 -1.80 -2.62
C LEU A 319 7.46 -1.86 -3.98
N ASP A 320 6.83 -0.78 -4.41
CA ASP A 320 6.15 -0.73 -5.71
C ASP A 320 7.14 -0.75 -6.89
N LEU A 321 8.27 -0.05 -6.77
CA LEU A 321 9.22 0.16 -7.86
C LEU A 321 10.36 -0.87 -7.86
N VAL A 322 11.09 -0.98 -6.74
CA VAL A 322 12.32 -1.76 -6.66
C VAL A 322 12.04 -3.25 -6.75
N TRP A 323 11.03 -3.73 -6.03
CA TRP A 323 10.67 -5.15 -6.06
C TRP A 323 10.27 -5.63 -7.45
N MET A 324 9.51 -4.83 -8.19
CA MET A 324 9.11 -5.16 -9.56
C MET A 324 10.33 -5.31 -10.49
N VAL A 325 11.29 -4.37 -10.40
CA VAL A 325 12.50 -4.41 -11.22
C VAL A 325 13.36 -5.63 -10.86
N VAL A 326 13.58 -5.89 -9.57
CA VAL A 326 14.32 -7.07 -9.10
C VAL A 326 13.74 -8.37 -9.64
N VAL A 327 12.42 -8.52 -9.58
CA VAL A 327 11.75 -9.72 -10.10
C VAL A 327 11.93 -9.87 -11.62
N ILE A 328 11.83 -8.78 -12.37
CA ILE A 328 12.02 -8.80 -13.83
C ILE A 328 13.47 -9.17 -14.18
N ASP A 329 14.44 -8.57 -13.49
CA ASP A 329 15.87 -8.80 -13.75
C ASP A 329 16.28 -10.26 -13.48
N ILE A 330 15.72 -10.89 -12.44
CA ILE A 330 16.07 -12.26 -12.05
C ILE A 330 15.27 -13.29 -12.85
N ALA A 331 13.96 -13.08 -12.99
CA ALA A 331 13.08 -14.05 -13.64
C ALA A 331 13.20 -14.05 -15.18
N GLY A 332 13.61 -12.91 -15.75
CA GLY A 332 13.49 -12.65 -17.17
C GLY A 332 12.02 -12.55 -17.62
N PRO A 333 11.75 -12.12 -18.85
CA PRO A 333 10.40 -11.83 -19.33
C PRO A 333 9.44 -13.03 -19.28
N ALA A 334 9.96 -14.24 -19.48
CA ALA A 334 9.14 -15.46 -19.55
C ALA A 334 8.58 -15.91 -18.20
N ARG A 335 9.27 -15.66 -17.09
CA ARG A 335 8.90 -16.13 -15.73
C ARG A 335 8.48 -15.01 -14.79
N ALA A 336 8.66 -13.74 -15.17
CA ALA A 336 8.38 -12.58 -14.32
C ALA A 336 6.95 -12.60 -13.76
N ALA A 337 5.94 -12.87 -14.58
CA ALA A 337 4.55 -12.91 -14.13
C ALA A 337 4.30 -13.99 -13.06
N GLN A 338 4.94 -15.16 -13.20
CA GLN A 338 4.85 -16.24 -12.21
C GLN A 338 5.51 -15.85 -10.88
N TYR A 339 6.69 -15.22 -10.92
CA TYR A 339 7.44 -14.80 -9.73
C TYR A 339 6.71 -13.69 -8.98
N VAL A 340 6.12 -12.72 -9.72
CA VAL A 340 5.24 -11.68 -9.13
C VAL A 340 4.05 -12.32 -8.42
N ALA A 341 3.39 -13.31 -9.03
CA ALA A 341 2.24 -13.98 -8.44
C ALA A 341 2.59 -14.73 -7.15
N ILE A 342 3.76 -15.41 -7.11
CA ILE A 342 4.27 -16.07 -5.90
C ILE A 342 4.54 -15.04 -4.80
N GLY A 343 5.23 -13.94 -5.13
CA GLY A 343 5.52 -12.85 -4.20
C GLY A 343 4.24 -12.22 -3.63
N ALA A 344 3.23 -11.98 -4.46
CA ALA A 344 1.94 -11.44 -4.04
C ALA A 344 1.18 -12.40 -3.10
N THR A 345 1.20 -13.70 -3.38
CA THR A 345 0.58 -14.72 -2.52
C THR A 345 1.25 -14.74 -1.14
N LEU A 346 2.58 -14.76 -1.10
CA LEU A 346 3.33 -14.70 0.17
C LEU A 346 3.08 -13.38 0.91
N ALA A 347 2.96 -12.27 0.18
CA ALA A 347 2.62 -10.97 0.77
C ALA A 347 1.23 -10.99 1.43
N GLY A 348 0.26 -11.63 0.81
CA GLY A 348 -1.08 -11.80 1.41
C GLY A 348 -1.06 -12.68 2.66
N VAL A 349 -0.35 -13.81 2.64
CA VAL A 349 -0.22 -14.70 3.81
C VAL A 349 0.43 -13.99 4.99
N ARG A 350 1.59 -13.36 4.79
CA ARG A 350 2.27 -12.60 5.87
C ARG A 350 1.46 -11.37 6.31
N GLY A 351 0.69 -10.77 5.40
CA GLY A 351 -0.20 -9.65 5.70
C GLY A 351 -1.39 -10.01 6.59
N ILE A 352 -1.77 -11.29 6.65
CA ILE A 352 -2.76 -11.81 7.60
C ILE A 352 -2.06 -12.25 8.89
N LEU A 353 -1.03 -13.09 8.78
CA LEU A 353 -0.39 -13.69 9.94
C LEU A 353 0.43 -12.69 10.76
N GLY A 354 1.12 -11.74 10.07
CA GLY A 354 1.97 -10.75 10.73
C GLY A 354 1.23 -9.91 11.77
N PRO A 355 0.13 -9.21 11.41
CA PRO A 355 -0.63 -8.43 12.40
C PRO A 355 -1.21 -9.26 13.52
N LEU A 356 -1.71 -10.47 13.25
CA LEU A 356 -2.27 -11.35 14.28
C LEU A 356 -1.20 -11.79 15.29
N LEU A 357 -0.02 -12.17 14.81
CA LEU A 357 1.13 -12.47 15.66
C LEU A 357 1.59 -11.21 16.41
N GLY A 358 1.63 -10.06 15.73
CA GLY A 358 1.97 -8.78 16.35
C GLY A 358 1.08 -8.44 17.54
N GLY A 359 -0.25 -8.60 17.38
CA GLY A 359 -1.19 -8.36 18.48
C GLY A 359 -1.03 -9.30 19.65
N LEU A 360 -0.74 -10.58 19.42
CA LEU A 360 -0.44 -11.54 20.49
C LEU A 360 0.84 -11.16 21.23
N LEU A 361 1.88 -10.78 20.50
CA LEU A 361 3.18 -10.40 21.07
C LEU A 361 3.12 -9.08 21.80
N ILE A 362 2.28 -8.13 21.39
CA ILE A 362 2.05 -6.89 22.15
C ILE A 362 1.53 -7.20 23.55
N GLY A 363 0.58 -8.14 23.65
CA GLY A 363 0.03 -8.56 24.96
C GLY A 363 1.06 -9.21 25.89
N ALA A 364 2.03 -9.93 25.34
CA ALA A 364 3.05 -10.64 26.09
C ALA A 364 4.31 -9.80 26.37
N LEU A 365 4.77 -9.01 25.40
CA LEU A 365 6.09 -8.37 25.44
C LEU A 365 6.02 -6.83 25.39
N GLY A 366 4.84 -6.28 25.12
CA GLY A 366 4.62 -4.84 24.96
C GLY A 366 4.92 -4.31 23.55
N VAL A 367 4.50 -3.06 23.34
CA VAL A 367 4.54 -2.38 22.02
C VAL A 367 5.97 -2.23 21.48
N ARG A 368 6.93 -1.81 22.33
CA ARG A 368 8.32 -1.56 21.91
C ARG A 368 9.05 -2.83 21.48
N ALA A 369 8.78 -3.96 22.15
CA ALA A 369 9.40 -5.24 21.82
C ALA A 369 9.00 -5.71 20.40
N VAL A 370 7.74 -5.48 19.99
CA VAL A 370 7.27 -5.81 18.63
C VAL A 370 7.98 -4.96 17.57
N TYR A 371 8.24 -3.69 17.84
CA TYR A 371 9.06 -2.87 16.95
C TYR A 371 10.50 -3.37 16.85
N LEU A 372 11.14 -3.74 17.97
CA LEU A 372 12.49 -4.31 17.95
C LEU A 372 12.55 -5.64 17.17
N MET A 373 11.51 -6.46 17.27
CA MET A 373 11.39 -7.67 16.43
C MET A 373 11.27 -7.33 14.94
N ALA A 374 10.49 -6.30 14.60
CA ALA A 374 10.41 -5.82 13.23
C ALA A 374 11.77 -5.35 12.71
N VAL A 375 12.53 -4.61 13.51
CA VAL A 375 13.92 -4.22 13.19
C VAL A 375 14.78 -5.45 12.92
N ALA A 376 14.74 -6.46 13.79
CA ALA A 376 15.52 -7.67 13.63
C ALA A 376 15.19 -8.43 12.33
N LEU A 377 13.89 -8.57 12.01
CA LEU A 377 13.44 -9.22 10.79
C LEU A 377 13.87 -8.46 9.53
N MET A 378 13.73 -7.14 9.53
CA MET A 378 14.08 -6.31 8.37
C MET A 378 15.58 -6.20 8.15
N THR A 379 16.38 -6.10 9.23
CA THR A 379 17.84 -6.11 9.15
C THR A 379 18.39 -7.47 8.72
N ALA A 380 17.79 -8.57 9.19
CA ALA A 380 18.10 -9.91 8.70
C ALA A 380 17.80 -10.05 7.20
N ALA A 381 16.69 -9.51 6.72
CA ALA A 381 16.36 -9.48 5.30
C ALA A 381 17.40 -8.68 4.49
N ALA A 382 17.79 -7.49 4.95
CA ALA A 382 18.84 -6.70 4.30
C ALA A 382 20.17 -7.46 4.24
N TRP A 383 20.55 -8.12 5.33
CA TRP A 383 21.78 -8.91 5.40
C TRP A 383 21.79 -10.09 4.42
N LEU A 384 20.64 -10.78 4.24
CA LEU A 384 20.52 -11.86 3.26
C LEU A 384 20.75 -11.35 1.83
N VAL A 385 20.20 -10.18 1.48
CA VAL A 385 20.40 -9.57 0.15
C VAL A 385 21.85 -9.15 -0.06
N VAL A 386 22.51 -8.58 0.96
CA VAL A 386 23.94 -8.20 0.87
C VAL A 386 24.85 -9.39 0.60
N ARG A 387 24.53 -10.56 1.18
CA ARG A 387 25.32 -11.78 1.00
C ARG A 387 25.01 -12.54 -0.28
N GLU A 388 24.05 -12.07 -1.10
CA GLU A 388 23.69 -12.78 -2.35
C GLU A 388 24.87 -12.75 -3.34
N PRO A 389 25.37 -13.93 -3.80
CA PRO A 389 26.47 -13.98 -4.76
C PRO A 389 26.17 -13.31 -6.10
N ALA A 390 24.91 -13.34 -6.55
CA ALA A 390 24.47 -12.68 -7.78
C ALA A 390 24.73 -11.16 -7.76
N ARG A 391 24.70 -10.51 -6.58
CA ARG A 391 25.07 -9.11 -6.41
C ARG A 391 26.53 -8.86 -6.78
N ARG A 392 27.43 -9.77 -6.44
CA ARG A 392 28.86 -9.66 -6.77
C ARG A 392 29.11 -9.82 -8.27
N ALA A 393 28.39 -10.74 -8.94
CA ALA A 393 28.53 -10.97 -10.37
C ALA A 393 28.11 -9.75 -11.21
N VAL A 394 27.05 -9.04 -10.83
CA VAL A 394 26.57 -7.83 -11.53
C VAL A 394 27.55 -6.66 -11.36
N VAL A 395 28.18 -6.52 -10.19
CA VAL A 395 29.19 -5.45 -9.95
C VAL A 395 30.43 -5.66 -10.84
N TYR A 396 30.81 -6.90 -11.12
CA TYR A 396 31.98 -7.21 -11.98
C TYR A 396 31.67 -7.18 -13.49
N SER A 397 30.40 -7.31 -13.90
CA SER A 397 30.00 -7.22 -15.33
C SER A 397 29.66 -5.80 -15.80
N GLY A 398 29.56 -4.84 -14.91
CA GLY A 398 29.23 -3.43 -15.21
C GLY A 398 30.43 -2.51 -15.47
N SER A 399 31.63 -3.05 -15.65
CA SER A 399 32.79 -2.28 -16.10
C SER A 399 32.89 -2.33 -17.64
N TRP A 400 32.04 -1.57 -18.31
CA TRP A 400 32.26 -1.14 -19.70
C TRP A 400 32.02 0.36 -19.82
#